data_ebe55ecbadbe6606de00b505ff789c2b
#
_entry.id   ebe55ecbadbe6606de00b505ff789c2b
#
_cell.length_a   1.000
_cell.length_b   1.000
_cell.length_c   1.000
_cell.angle_alpha   90.00
_cell.angle_beta   90.00
_cell.angle_gamma   90.00
#
_symmetry.space_group_name_H-M   'P 1'
#
loop_
_entity.id
_entity.type
_entity.pdbx_description
1 polymer ?
#
loop_
_entity_poly.entity_id
_entity_poly.type
_entity_poly.pdbx_seq_one_letter_code
_entity_poly.pdbx_strand_id
1 'polypeptide(L)'
;TDVMLGTEGNLLESVPENCHQIRLKNPILTNEQLAKLARVKEPGFKAQKLPMLFPVRSGPEGLEKALEYLFMLADEAIEQGVNIFILSDRGVSREMAPIPALLATAGLHHHLIRRETRTQCALVVESGEPREVHHFALLIGYGATAVNPYMAYETIYDMIDQGLVTDIVYEKAKANYIKASMKGVVKVCSKMGISTCLLYTSDAADERSS
;
A
#
# COMPACT_ATOMS: atom_id res chain seq x y z
N THR A 1 -12.60 -6.00 6.96
CA THR A 1 -11.92 -4.70 7.18
C THR A 1 -11.83 -3.97 5.86
N ASP A 2 -12.82 -3.16 5.60
CA ASP A 2 -12.84 -2.36 4.39
C ASP A 2 -11.80 -1.24 4.49
N VAL A 3 -11.27 -0.84 3.34
CA VAL A 3 -10.30 0.25 3.21
C VAL A 3 -10.84 1.24 2.18
N MET A 4 -10.64 2.51 2.44
CA MET A 4 -11.06 3.58 1.56
C MET A 4 -9.86 4.17 0.82
N LEU A 5 -10.00 4.37 -0.49
CA LEU A 5 -8.99 4.96 -1.36
C LEU A 5 -9.50 6.27 -1.97
N GLY A 6 -8.65 7.25 -2.03
CA GLY A 6 -8.93 8.55 -2.62
C GLY A 6 -8.48 9.68 -1.72
N THR A 7 -8.96 10.87 -2.01
CA THR A 7 -8.71 12.05 -1.19
C THR A 7 -9.53 11.98 0.10
N GLU A 8 -8.90 12.23 1.23
CA GLU A 8 -9.58 12.44 2.50
C GLU A 8 -9.95 13.92 2.60
N GLY A 9 -11.23 14.22 2.78
CA GLY A 9 -11.70 15.58 2.94
C GLY A 9 -11.41 16.15 4.33
N ASN A 10 -11.72 17.42 4.52
CA ASN A 10 -11.66 18.04 5.82
C ASN A 10 -12.77 17.49 6.73
N LEU A 11 -12.38 16.80 7.81
CA LEU A 11 -13.31 16.19 8.76
C LEU A 11 -14.18 17.24 9.49
N LEU A 12 -13.76 18.50 9.53
CA LEU A 12 -14.51 19.61 10.13
C LEU A 12 -15.58 20.18 9.18
N GLU A 13 -15.52 19.81 7.89
CA GLU A 13 -16.47 20.23 6.87
C GLU A 13 -17.32 19.04 6.43
N SER A 14 -18.60 19.05 6.78
CA SER A 14 -19.53 17.98 6.40
C SER A 14 -20.08 18.23 4.99
N VAL A 15 -19.27 17.87 3.97
CA VAL A 15 -19.65 17.98 2.55
C VAL A 15 -19.70 16.60 1.90
N PRO A 16 -20.64 16.37 0.94
CA PRO A 16 -20.79 15.07 0.28
C PRO A 16 -19.53 14.58 -0.44
N GLU A 17 -18.71 15.50 -0.92
CA GLU A 17 -17.45 15.23 -1.63
C GLU A 17 -16.45 14.44 -0.78
N ASN A 18 -16.47 14.61 0.55
CA ASN A 18 -15.63 13.87 1.49
C ASN A 18 -15.94 12.36 1.51
N CYS A 19 -17.12 11.95 1.01
CA CYS A 19 -17.52 10.55 0.89
C CYS A 19 -17.17 9.94 -0.47
N HIS A 20 -16.57 10.71 -1.39
CA HIS A 20 -16.21 10.24 -2.72
C HIS A 20 -14.90 9.44 -2.68
N GLN A 21 -15.00 8.17 -2.28
CA GLN A 21 -13.87 7.27 -2.11
C GLN A 21 -14.15 5.87 -2.69
N ILE A 22 -13.10 5.20 -3.16
CA ILE A 22 -13.20 3.80 -3.62
C ILE A 22 -13.10 2.89 -2.40
N ARG A 23 -14.13 2.07 -2.18
CA ARG A 23 -14.15 1.06 -1.12
C ARG A 23 -13.53 -0.25 -1.59
N LEU A 24 -12.50 -0.70 -0.91
CA LEU A 24 -11.89 -2.00 -1.06
C LEU A 24 -12.31 -2.93 0.08
N LYS A 25 -12.63 -4.20 -0.23
CA LYS A 25 -13.04 -5.21 0.77
C LYS A 25 -11.92 -5.58 1.74
N ASN A 26 -10.66 -5.41 1.33
CA ASN A 26 -9.49 -5.61 2.16
C ASN A 26 -8.27 -4.88 1.55
N PRO A 27 -7.21 -4.61 2.34
CA PRO A 27 -6.02 -3.91 1.85
C PRO A 27 -5.04 -4.80 1.05
N ILE A 28 -5.24 -6.12 0.97
CA ILE A 28 -4.38 -6.99 0.16
C ILE A 28 -5.06 -7.20 -1.19
N LEU A 29 -4.50 -6.62 -2.24
CA LEU A 29 -5.05 -6.61 -3.59
C LEU A 29 -4.51 -7.76 -4.45
N THR A 30 -5.37 -8.36 -5.24
CA THR A 30 -4.93 -9.25 -6.33
C THR A 30 -4.35 -8.45 -7.49
N ASN A 31 -3.64 -9.13 -8.42
CA ASN A 31 -3.09 -8.47 -9.60
C ASN A 31 -4.20 -7.85 -10.47
N GLU A 32 -5.34 -8.51 -10.59
CA GLU A 32 -6.51 -8.04 -11.34
C GLU A 32 -7.13 -6.78 -10.71
N GLN A 33 -7.22 -6.75 -9.38
CA GLN A 33 -7.73 -5.60 -8.63
C GLN A 33 -6.80 -4.39 -8.79
N LEU A 34 -5.48 -4.60 -8.67
CA LEU A 34 -4.50 -3.54 -8.91
C LEU A 34 -4.56 -3.03 -10.34
N ALA A 35 -4.66 -3.92 -11.34
CA ALA A 35 -4.76 -3.52 -12.74
C ALA A 35 -6.02 -2.70 -13.03
N LYS A 36 -7.15 -2.99 -12.38
CA LYS A 36 -8.38 -2.18 -12.46
C LYS A 36 -8.16 -0.80 -11.83
N LEU A 37 -7.52 -0.76 -10.65
CA LEU A 37 -7.24 0.49 -9.96
C LEU A 37 -6.30 1.39 -10.77
N ALA A 38 -5.25 0.83 -11.37
CA ALA A 38 -4.31 1.57 -12.20
C ALA A 38 -4.95 2.17 -13.47
N ARG A 39 -6.10 1.66 -13.89
CA ARG A 39 -6.86 2.10 -15.06
C ARG A 39 -8.19 2.74 -14.69
N VAL A 40 -8.32 3.21 -13.44
CA VAL A 40 -9.55 3.86 -12.98
C VAL A 40 -9.95 5.01 -13.91
N LYS A 41 -11.22 5.04 -14.30
CA LYS A 41 -11.79 6.06 -15.19
C LYS A 41 -12.93 6.83 -14.55
N GLU A 42 -13.26 6.49 -13.30
CA GLU A 42 -14.32 7.18 -12.56
C GLU A 42 -13.92 8.63 -12.32
N PRO A 43 -14.85 9.59 -12.54
CA PRO A 43 -14.59 10.99 -12.27
C PRO A 43 -14.10 11.21 -10.83
N GLY A 44 -13.11 12.06 -10.66
CA GLY A 44 -12.51 12.35 -9.34
C GLY A 44 -11.40 11.40 -8.91
N PHE A 45 -11.10 10.34 -9.68
CA PHE A 45 -9.98 9.44 -9.40
C PHE A 45 -8.96 9.43 -10.54
N LYS A 46 -7.71 9.60 -10.17
CA LYS A 46 -6.57 9.50 -11.08
C LYS A 46 -5.45 8.73 -10.42
N ALA A 47 -5.09 7.59 -11.01
CA ALA A 47 -4.02 6.75 -10.51
C ALA A 47 -2.74 6.98 -11.31
N GLN A 48 -1.60 6.95 -10.62
CA GLN A 48 -0.27 6.99 -11.24
C GLN A 48 0.66 5.98 -10.59
N LYS A 49 1.39 5.23 -11.42
CA LYS A 49 2.45 4.34 -10.97
C LYS A 49 3.73 5.14 -10.80
N LEU A 50 4.35 5.01 -9.62
CA LEU A 50 5.65 5.60 -9.28
C LEU A 50 6.68 4.47 -9.11
N PRO A 51 7.81 4.51 -9.83
CA PRO A 51 8.81 3.46 -9.73
C PRO A 51 9.58 3.55 -8.42
N MET A 52 9.75 2.40 -7.74
CA MET A 52 10.62 2.23 -6.58
C MET A 52 11.90 1.51 -7.00
N LEU A 53 12.64 2.07 -7.95
CA LEU A 53 13.83 1.44 -8.51
C LEU A 53 14.98 2.43 -8.61
N PHE A 54 16.21 1.93 -8.46
CA PHE A 54 17.42 2.70 -8.70
C PHE A 54 18.50 1.85 -9.37
N PRO A 55 19.42 2.47 -10.15
CA PRO A 55 20.52 1.75 -10.79
C PRO A 55 21.47 1.16 -9.76
N VAL A 56 21.77 -0.14 -9.84
CA VAL A 56 22.69 -0.83 -8.92
C VAL A 56 24.08 -0.16 -8.91
N ARG A 57 24.52 0.35 -10.06
CA ARG A 57 25.85 1.00 -10.22
C ARG A 57 25.98 2.29 -9.42
N SER A 58 24.89 2.93 -9.04
CA SER A 58 24.90 4.20 -8.30
C SER A 58 25.11 4.04 -6.79
N GLY A 59 25.13 2.81 -6.28
CA GLY A 59 25.39 2.52 -4.88
C GLY A 59 24.44 3.22 -3.90
N PRO A 60 24.88 3.48 -2.65
CA PRO A 60 24.05 4.11 -1.62
C PRO A 60 23.52 5.50 -2.01
N GLU A 61 24.35 6.31 -2.66
CA GLU A 61 23.93 7.64 -3.15
C GLU A 61 22.81 7.54 -4.20
N GLY A 62 22.80 6.45 -4.97
CA GLY A 62 21.73 6.19 -5.95
C GLY A 62 20.40 5.92 -5.28
N LEU A 63 20.39 5.23 -4.13
CA LEU A 63 19.19 5.00 -3.34
C LEU A 63 18.62 6.32 -2.80
N GLU A 64 19.48 7.17 -2.25
CA GLU A 64 19.06 8.48 -1.71
C GLU A 64 18.45 9.37 -2.81
N LYS A 65 19.15 9.51 -3.93
CA LYS A 65 18.64 10.26 -5.11
C LYS A 65 17.34 9.68 -5.66
N ALA A 66 17.17 8.37 -5.64
CA ALA A 66 15.95 7.73 -6.11
C ALA A 66 14.76 8.00 -5.17
N LEU A 67 14.99 8.08 -3.85
CA LEU A 67 13.98 8.51 -2.89
C LEU A 67 13.58 9.97 -3.12
N GLU A 68 14.54 10.87 -3.28
CA GLU A 68 14.27 12.27 -3.57
C GLU A 68 13.49 12.43 -4.89
N TYR A 69 13.87 11.66 -5.91
CA TYR A 69 13.16 11.64 -7.19
C TYR A 69 11.73 11.12 -7.06
N LEU A 70 11.52 10.07 -6.26
CA LEU A 70 10.18 9.55 -5.95
C LEU A 70 9.30 10.63 -5.30
N PHE A 71 9.85 11.40 -4.37
CA PHE A 71 9.13 12.50 -3.70
C PHE A 71 8.77 13.62 -4.68
N MET A 72 9.70 14.01 -5.53
CA MET A 72 9.46 15.02 -6.58
C MET A 72 8.34 14.57 -7.53
N LEU A 73 8.39 13.32 -8.02
CA LEU A 73 7.34 12.78 -8.89
C LEU A 73 5.97 12.77 -8.22
N ALA A 74 5.91 12.51 -6.92
CA ALA A 74 4.66 12.52 -6.18
C ALA A 74 4.09 13.94 -6.04
N ASP A 75 4.94 14.93 -5.73
CA ASP A 75 4.52 16.33 -5.63
C ASP A 75 3.96 16.82 -6.98
N GLU A 76 4.69 16.61 -8.09
CA GLU A 76 4.24 16.96 -9.44
C GLU A 76 2.92 16.27 -9.84
N ALA A 77 2.76 15.01 -9.44
CA ALA A 77 1.55 14.25 -9.75
C ALA A 77 0.33 14.78 -8.97
N ILE A 78 0.50 15.19 -7.71
CA ILE A 78 -0.57 15.83 -6.92
C ILE A 78 -1.03 17.12 -7.59
N GLU A 79 -0.11 17.96 -8.06
CA GLU A 79 -0.44 19.19 -8.79
C GLU A 79 -1.26 18.91 -10.08
N GLN A 80 -1.06 17.72 -10.66
CA GLN A 80 -1.82 17.24 -11.82
C GLN A 80 -3.14 16.54 -11.44
N GLY A 81 -3.52 16.53 -10.16
CA GLY A 81 -4.76 15.94 -9.65
C GLY A 81 -4.71 14.42 -9.48
N VAL A 82 -3.52 13.82 -9.42
CA VAL A 82 -3.36 12.40 -9.07
C VAL A 82 -3.64 12.22 -7.59
N ASN A 83 -4.52 11.28 -7.25
CA ASN A 83 -4.91 10.99 -5.87
C ASN A 83 -4.79 9.51 -5.49
N ILE A 84 -4.23 8.68 -6.37
CA ILE A 84 -3.90 7.29 -6.08
C ILE A 84 -2.48 7.01 -6.59
N PHE A 85 -1.53 6.83 -5.69
CA PHE A 85 -0.17 6.43 -6.03
C PHE A 85 0.00 4.93 -5.93
N ILE A 86 0.57 4.32 -6.97
CA ILE A 86 0.97 2.92 -6.98
C ILE A 86 2.51 2.88 -6.96
N LEU A 87 3.07 2.69 -5.78
CA LEU A 87 4.51 2.49 -5.60
C LEU A 87 4.88 1.10 -6.09
N SER A 88 5.74 0.99 -7.10
CA SER A 88 6.01 -0.30 -7.75
C SER A 88 7.50 -0.60 -7.87
N ASP A 89 7.90 -1.80 -7.45
CA ASP A 89 9.23 -2.36 -7.68
C ASP A 89 9.30 -3.28 -8.91
N ARG A 90 8.22 -3.35 -9.69
CA ARG A 90 8.28 -4.10 -10.96
C ARG A 90 9.31 -3.52 -11.91
N GLY A 91 10.14 -4.38 -12.45
CA GLY A 91 11.28 -3.99 -13.29
C GLY A 91 12.64 -4.21 -12.61
N VAL A 92 12.66 -4.83 -11.43
CA VAL A 92 13.90 -5.31 -10.80
C VAL A 92 14.66 -6.21 -11.77
N SER A 93 15.95 -5.93 -11.91
CA SER A 93 16.85 -6.64 -12.81
C SER A 93 18.26 -6.67 -12.24
N ARG A 94 19.23 -7.20 -12.97
CA ARG A 94 20.64 -7.11 -12.59
C ARG A 94 21.17 -5.67 -12.55
N GLU A 95 20.51 -4.75 -13.23
CA GLU A 95 20.91 -3.34 -13.38
C GLU A 95 20.09 -2.40 -12.49
N MET A 96 18.87 -2.81 -12.12
CA MET A 96 17.94 -2.01 -11.35
C MET A 96 17.57 -2.71 -10.04
N ALA A 97 17.97 -2.11 -8.93
CA ALA A 97 17.61 -2.57 -7.59
C ALA A 97 16.30 -1.91 -7.10
N PRO A 98 15.50 -2.59 -6.27
CA PRO A 98 14.35 -1.98 -5.65
C PRO A 98 14.78 -1.08 -4.48
N ILE A 99 14.11 0.07 -4.35
CA ILE A 99 14.07 0.76 -3.06
C ILE A 99 13.28 -0.14 -2.11
N PRO A 100 13.77 -0.47 -0.90
CA PRO A 100 13.01 -1.27 0.05
C PRO A 100 11.59 -0.73 0.23
N ALA A 101 10.58 -1.58 0.07
CA ALA A 101 9.18 -1.15 0.01
C ALA A 101 8.75 -0.35 1.24
N LEU A 102 9.19 -0.77 2.43
CA LEU A 102 8.90 -0.06 3.68
C LEU A 102 9.57 1.32 3.71
N LEU A 103 10.82 1.43 3.23
CA LEU A 103 11.55 2.70 3.18
C LEU A 103 10.85 3.68 2.21
N ALA A 104 10.49 3.22 1.01
CA ALA A 104 9.78 4.05 0.03
C ALA A 104 8.43 4.52 0.57
N THR A 105 7.66 3.61 1.17
CA THR A 105 6.33 3.90 1.74
C THR A 105 6.43 4.91 2.88
N ALA A 106 7.26 4.64 3.88
CA ALA A 106 7.44 5.51 5.04
C ALA A 106 8.03 6.87 4.64
N GLY A 107 9.03 6.86 3.75
CA GLY A 107 9.67 8.08 3.24
C GLY A 107 8.67 8.98 2.54
N LEU A 108 7.89 8.44 1.59
CA LEU A 108 6.87 9.21 0.88
C LEU A 108 5.74 9.66 1.80
N HIS A 109 5.27 8.78 2.71
CA HIS A 109 4.24 9.14 3.68
C HIS A 109 4.64 10.37 4.51
N HIS A 110 5.84 10.37 5.08
CA HIS A 110 6.33 11.49 5.88
C HIS A 110 6.69 12.72 5.03
N HIS A 111 7.15 12.54 3.80
CA HIS A 111 7.34 13.66 2.86
C HIS A 111 6.01 14.39 2.61
N LEU A 112 4.96 13.65 2.28
CA LEU A 112 3.63 14.20 2.03
C LEU A 112 3.02 14.87 3.28
N ILE A 113 3.31 14.35 4.49
CA ILE A 113 2.92 15.02 5.75
C ILE A 113 3.60 16.38 5.86
N ARG A 114 4.93 16.44 5.65
CA ARG A 114 5.68 17.71 5.69
C ARG A 114 5.22 18.73 4.64
N ARG A 115 4.69 18.22 3.51
CA ARG A 115 4.13 19.03 2.41
C ARG A 115 2.65 19.37 2.63
N GLU A 116 2.03 18.88 3.70
CA GLU A 116 0.58 19.06 4.00
C GLU A 116 -0.34 18.49 2.90
N THR A 117 0.16 17.53 2.10
CA THR A 117 -0.57 16.92 0.99
C THR A 117 -0.96 15.46 1.23
N ARG A 118 -0.61 14.89 2.39
CA ARG A 118 -0.83 13.45 2.67
C ARG A 118 -2.29 13.01 2.53
N THR A 119 -3.24 13.83 2.90
CA THR A 119 -4.68 13.55 2.84
C THR A 119 -5.27 13.65 1.43
N GLN A 120 -4.50 14.19 0.49
CA GLN A 120 -4.93 14.33 -0.90
C GLN A 120 -4.79 13.06 -1.73
N CYS A 121 -4.09 12.03 -1.21
CA CYS A 121 -3.80 10.82 -1.97
C CYS A 121 -3.78 9.55 -1.12
N ALA A 122 -4.07 8.41 -1.75
CA ALA A 122 -3.89 7.08 -1.22
C ALA A 122 -2.57 6.48 -1.72
N LEU A 123 -1.89 5.70 -0.86
CA LEU A 123 -0.64 4.99 -1.19
C LEU A 123 -0.92 3.50 -1.35
N VAL A 124 -0.75 2.97 -2.54
CA VAL A 124 -0.85 1.55 -2.86
C VAL A 124 0.54 1.02 -3.17
N VAL A 125 0.94 -0.09 -2.57
CA VAL A 125 2.27 -0.68 -2.75
C VAL A 125 2.18 -1.94 -3.59
N GLU A 126 2.80 -1.95 -4.77
CA GLU A 126 3.00 -3.12 -5.62
C GLU A 126 4.44 -3.60 -5.44
N SER A 127 4.65 -4.65 -4.67
CA SER A 127 6.01 -5.10 -4.34
C SER A 127 6.15 -6.61 -4.28
N GLY A 128 7.35 -7.08 -4.63
CA GLY A 128 7.76 -8.46 -4.45
C GLY A 128 8.18 -8.82 -3.03
N GLU A 129 8.41 -7.84 -2.15
CA GLU A 129 8.90 -8.08 -0.79
C GLU A 129 7.85 -8.65 0.18
N PRO A 130 6.60 -8.11 0.26
CA PRO A 130 5.62 -8.55 1.25
C PRO A 130 5.10 -9.95 0.94
N ARG A 131 5.21 -10.86 1.94
CA ARG A 131 4.77 -12.25 1.80
C ARG A 131 4.16 -12.84 3.07
N GLU A 132 4.33 -12.17 4.21
CA GLU A 132 3.79 -12.63 5.49
C GLU A 132 3.13 -11.50 6.28
N VAL A 133 2.45 -11.86 7.38
CA VAL A 133 1.61 -10.96 8.17
C VAL A 133 2.34 -9.69 8.61
N HIS A 134 3.58 -9.81 9.12
CA HIS A 134 4.32 -8.65 9.62
C HIS A 134 4.71 -7.69 8.51
N HIS A 135 5.00 -8.17 7.30
CA HIS A 135 5.27 -7.30 6.17
C HIS A 135 4.05 -6.42 5.83
N PHE A 136 2.86 -7.00 5.81
CA PHE A 136 1.62 -6.24 5.58
C PHE A 136 1.32 -5.28 6.73
N ALA A 137 1.47 -5.75 7.98
CA ALA A 137 1.22 -4.92 9.15
C ALA A 137 2.14 -3.68 9.19
N LEU A 138 3.43 -3.85 8.85
CA LEU A 138 4.39 -2.75 8.77
C LEU A 138 4.07 -1.78 7.65
N LEU A 139 3.83 -2.26 6.42
CA LEU A 139 3.50 -1.39 5.29
C LEU A 139 2.25 -0.56 5.56
N ILE A 140 1.20 -1.18 6.10
CA ILE A 140 -0.05 -0.49 6.47
C ILE A 140 0.22 0.50 7.62
N GLY A 141 0.94 0.09 8.65
CA GLY A 141 1.28 0.93 9.79
C GLY A 141 2.13 2.16 9.42
N TYR A 142 2.91 2.08 8.35
CA TYR A 142 3.73 3.18 7.84
C TYR A 142 3.10 3.93 6.66
N GLY A 143 1.81 3.76 6.43
CA GLY A 143 1.03 4.63 5.56
C GLY A 143 0.53 4.02 4.25
N ALA A 144 0.80 2.74 3.96
CA ALA A 144 0.18 2.08 2.82
C ALA A 144 -1.33 1.88 3.05
N THR A 145 -2.14 2.32 2.11
CA THR A 145 -3.59 2.08 2.11
C THR A 145 -3.92 0.67 1.65
N ALA A 146 -3.18 0.17 0.66
CA ALA A 146 -3.32 -1.20 0.16
C ALA A 146 -1.99 -1.74 -0.37
N VAL A 147 -1.86 -3.07 -0.43
CA VAL A 147 -0.64 -3.77 -0.85
C VAL A 147 -0.98 -4.86 -1.84
N ASN A 148 -0.24 -4.93 -2.94
CA ASN A 148 -0.27 -6.05 -3.88
C ASN A 148 1.04 -6.84 -3.78
N PRO A 149 1.04 -8.03 -3.17
CA PRO A 149 2.20 -8.88 -3.02
C PRO A 149 2.37 -9.80 -4.24
N TYR A 150 2.66 -9.23 -5.39
CA TYR A 150 2.64 -9.98 -6.64
C TYR A 150 3.55 -11.20 -6.65
N MET A 151 4.74 -11.12 -6.05
CA MET A 151 5.69 -12.23 -6.00
C MET A 151 5.19 -13.39 -5.11
N ALA A 152 4.44 -13.09 -4.04
CA ALA A 152 3.81 -14.13 -3.24
C ALA A 152 2.78 -14.92 -4.06
N TYR A 153 2.04 -14.26 -4.94
CA TYR A 153 1.09 -14.91 -5.84
C TYR A 153 1.80 -15.78 -6.90
N GLU A 154 2.88 -15.25 -7.49
CA GLU A 154 3.73 -16.01 -8.44
C GLU A 154 4.32 -17.25 -7.75
N THR A 155 4.81 -17.12 -6.52
CA THR A 155 5.35 -18.23 -5.73
C THR A 155 4.30 -19.30 -5.45
N ILE A 156 3.07 -18.91 -5.08
CA ILE A 156 1.97 -19.88 -4.88
C ILE A 156 1.64 -20.61 -6.16
N TYR A 157 1.62 -19.90 -7.28
CA TYR A 157 1.41 -20.50 -8.59
C TYR A 157 2.49 -21.53 -8.92
N ASP A 158 3.75 -21.16 -8.77
CA ASP A 158 4.91 -22.01 -9.04
C ASP A 158 4.93 -23.28 -8.15
N MET A 159 4.61 -23.14 -6.86
CA MET A 159 4.52 -24.28 -5.94
C MET A 159 3.43 -25.29 -6.36
N ILE A 160 2.33 -24.82 -6.90
CA ILE A 160 1.25 -25.69 -7.41
C ILE A 160 1.68 -26.33 -8.73
N ASP A 161 2.27 -25.56 -9.64
CA ASP A 161 2.75 -26.04 -10.94
C ASP A 161 3.82 -27.12 -10.80
N GLN A 162 4.74 -26.95 -9.84
CA GLN A 162 5.78 -27.94 -9.51
C GLN A 162 5.26 -29.15 -8.70
N GLY A 163 3.98 -29.17 -8.31
CA GLY A 163 3.41 -30.23 -7.50
C GLY A 163 3.86 -30.25 -6.05
N LEU A 164 4.45 -29.16 -5.54
CA LEU A 164 4.82 -29.02 -4.12
C LEU A 164 3.59 -28.79 -3.23
N VAL A 165 2.54 -28.24 -3.80
CA VAL A 165 1.23 -28.08 -3.18
C VAL A 165 0.20 -28.79 -4.05
N THR A 166 -0.43 -29.83 -3.50
CA THR A 166 -1.42 -30.66 -4.20
C THR A 166 -2.84 -30.42 -3.67
N ASP A 167 -3.83 -30.94 -4.35
CA ASP A 167 -5.24 -30.96 -3.94
C ASP A 167 -5.90 -29.58 -3.78
N ILE A 168 -5.30 -28.55 -4.37
CA ILE A 168 -5.85 -27.20 -4.36
C ILE A 168 -5.58 -26.47 -5.68
N VAL A 169 -6.57 -25.78 -6.22
CA VAL A 169 -6.40 -24.94 -7.41
C VAL A 169 -5.86 -23.57 -6.99
N TYR A 170 -5.09 -22.94 -7.89
CA TYR A 170 -4.41 -21.66 -7.64
C TYR A 170 -5.34 -20.57 -7.07
N GLU A 171 -6.51 -20.37 -7.66
CA GLU A 171 -7.46 -19.33 -7.19
C GLU A 171 -7.88 -19.54 -5.73
N LYS A 172 -8.06 -20.79 -5.33
CA LYS A 172 -8.40 -21.13 -3.95
C LYS A 172 -7.23 -20.92 -3.00
N ALA A 173 -6.02 -21.31 -3.43
CA ALA A 173 -4.79 -21.11 -2.65
C ALA A 173 -4.53 -19.60 -2.44
N LYS A 174 -4.63 -18.80 -3.50
CA LYS A 174 -4.52 -17.34 -3.47
C LYS A 174 -5.54 -16.72 -2.49
N ALA A 175 -6.79 -17.13 -2.58
CA ALA A 175 -7.85 -16.65 -1.68
C ALA A 175 -7.60 -17.03 -0.21
N ASN A 176 -7.12 -18.25 0.05
CA ASN A 176 -6.75 -18.70 1.38
C ASN A 176 -5.57 -17.92 1.96
N TYR A 177 -4.56 -17.66 1.15
CA TYR A 177 -3.40 -16.82 1.51
C TYR A 177 -3.83 -15.42 1.93
N ILE A 178 -4.64 -14.74 1.10
CA ILE A 178 -5.17 -13.41 1.40
C ILE A 178 -5.96 -13.44 2.73
N LYS A 179 -6.85 -14.41 2.89
CA LYS A 179 -7.67 -14.56 4.10
C LYS A 179 -6.83 -14.81 5.36
N ALA A 180 -5.80 -15.63 5.27
CA ALA A 180 -4.89 -15.92 6.38
C ALA A 180 -4.06 -14.68 6.76
N SER A 181 -3.49 -14.00 5.77
CA SER A 181 -2.73 -12.75 5.97
C SER A 181 -3.59 -11.67 6.61
N MET A 182 -4.82 -11.47 6.14
CA MET A 182 -5.75 -10.50 6.72
C MET A 182 -6.12 -10.82 8.18
N LYS A 183 -6.39 -12.09 8.49
CA LYS A 183 -6.62 -12.50 9.88
C LYS A 183 -5.43 -12.20 10.78
N GLY A 184 -4.22 -12.42 10.25
CA GLY A 184 -2.98 -12.10 10.95
C GLY A 184 -2.82 -10.60 11.20
N VAL A 185 -3.03 -9.75 10.19
CA VAL A 185 -2.97 -8.29 10.32
C VAL A 185 -3.97 -7.79 11.38
N VAL A 186 -5.22 -8.27 11.33
CA VAL A 186 -6.23 -7.92 12.35
C VAL A 186 -5.79 -8.32 13.75
N LYS A 187 -5.13 -9.50 13.92
CA LYS A 187 -4.58 -9.91 15.22
C LYS A 187 -3.45 -8.97 15.69
N VAL A 188 -2.58 -8.52 14.78
CA VAL A 188 -1.52 -7.56 15.11
C VAL A 188 -2.14 -6.25 15.57
N CYS A 189 -3.09 -5.69 14.81
CA CYS A 189 -3.82 -4.48 15.19
C CYS A 189 -4.47 -4.62 16.58
N SER A 190 -5.15 -5.75 16.82
CA SER A 190 -5.80 -6.02 18.12
C SER A 190 -4.80 -6.08 19.28
N LYS A 191 -3.63 -6.71 19.07
CA LYS A 191 -2.57 -6.78 20.10
C LYS A 191 -1.95 -5.42 20.40
N MET A 192 -1.87 -4.57 19.39
CA MET A 192 -1.34 -3.20 19.53
C MET A 192 -2.40 -2.19 20.01
N GLY A 193 -3.63 -2.64 20.26
CA GLY A 193 -4.72 -1.77 20.67
C GLY A 193 -5.30 -0.91 19.54
N ILE A 194 -4.93 -1.15 18.28
CA ILE A 194 -5.45 -0.43 17.11
C ILE A 194 -6.72 -1.16 16.65
N SER A 195 -7.90 -0.65 16.98
CA SER A 195 -9.15 -1.29 16.62
C SER A 195 -10.06 -0.46 15.72
N THR A 196 -9.99 0.86 15.81
CA THR A 196 -10.82 1.81 15.04
C THR A 196 -10.08 3.13 14.84
N CYS A 197 -10.58 3.99 13.96
CA CYS A 197 -10.05 5.36 13.79
C CYS A 197 -10.10 6.20 15.08
N LEU A 198 -10.92 5.85 16.04
CA LEU A 198 -10.99 6.55 17.34
C LEU A 198 -9.71 6.45 18.17
N LEU A 199 -8.88 5.45 17.91
CA LEU A 199 -7.60 5.28 18.59
C LEU A 199 -6.54 6.31 18.18
N TYR A 200 -6.68 6.92 17.02
CA TYR A 200 -5.79 8.00 16.59
C TYR A 200 -6.15 9.36 17.15
N THR A 201 -7.36 9.52 17.66
CA THR A 201 -7.92 10.84 17.99
C THR A 201 -8.45 10.94 19.39
N SER A 202 -8.43 9.88 20.20
CA SER A 202 -9.07 9.94 21.50
C SER A 202 -8.16 9.54 22.66
N ASP A 203 -8.27 10.28 23.72
CA ASP A 203 -7.89 9.94 25.09
C ASP A 203 -8.55 8.67 25.61
N ALA A 204 -9.30 7.94 24.78
CA ALA A 204 -9.99 6.70 25.17
C ALA A 204 -9.03 5.60 25.63
N ALA A 205 -7.74 5.69 25.30
CA ALA A 205 -6.71 4.84 25.87
C ALA A 205 -6.36 5.27 27.30
N ASP A 206 -6.44 6.55 27.62
CA ASP A 206 -6.10 7.10 28.94
C ASP A 206 -7.26 6.96 29.93
N GLU A 207 -8.51 6.97 29.48
CA GLU A 207 -9.69 6.78 30.33
C GLU A 207 -9.83 5.34 30.90
N ARG A 208 -9.11 4.37 30.35
CA ARG A 208 -9.10 2.98 30.85
C ARG A 208 -8.02 2.70 31.89
N SER A 209 -7.18 3.67 32.21
CA SER A 209 -6.10 3.54 33.20
C SER A 209 -6.41 4.22 34.55
N SER A 210 -7.62 4.71 34.74
CA SER A 210 -8.11 5.25 36.03
C SER A 210 -9.07 4.33 36.75
#